data_2ac71c847f94e92e041244db6ec335ee
#
_entry.id   2ac71c847f94e92e041244db6ec335ee
#
_cell.length_a   1.000
_cell.length_b   1.000
_cell.length_c   1.000
_cell.angle_alpha   90.00
_cell.angle_beta   90.00
_cell.angle_gamma   90.00
#
_symmetry.space_group_name_H-M   'P 1'
#
loop_
_entity.id
_entity.type
_entity.pdbx_description
1 polymer ?
#
loop_
_entity_poly.entity_id
_entity_poly.type
_entity_poly.pdbx_seq_one_letter_code
_entity_poly.pdbx_strand_id
1 'polypeptide(L)'
;MNDLRSTKELFARLFVLAFWNKMNLLSFTTALSKSELIKKLELKEYDDYFNKELTDIFFDITGNRINEDNSYGVYNDAYWCGYSYFELQLRTQKPFAYIFLKLPLTKMVDIYTIYHEMDFSSLLEYFVRICKEKTILRLLCEQRRTSLTKASYETGIGLATLAKYNADDGALFKASFQNVIKIAEFFDCPISLFIQRISQRKLNKGFIEIYGDNYMDYFSNTRVACRGIVINDGSILLVYAKNNDVWMIPGGGAENDEEETSCVKREISEETGYAVGPTKCVLEIDEYYENEKYISKYFVCNIVGQSKAQLTEQEAKAGLESKWIPIKDAIGIFSKHQQYATEDEMKRGIYLREYLALRRIIQGK
;
A
#
# COMPACT_ATOMS: atom_id res chain seq x y z
N MET A 1 -0.40 13.81 -9.92
CA MET A 1 -0.01 14.22 -8.55
C MET A 1 -1.03 15.18 -7.90
N ASN A 2 -1.72 16.05 -8.67
CA ASN A 2 -2.78 16.94 -8.12
C ASN A 2 -3.99 16.20 -7.51
N ASP A 3 -4.34 15.02 -8.00
CA ASP A 3 -5.54 14.28 -7.58
C ASP A 3 -5.49 13.76 -6.14
N LEU A 4 -4.35 13.26 -5.68
CA LEU A 4 -4.26 12.69 -4.34
C LEU A 4 -4.39 13.76 -3.24
N ARG A 5 -3.75 14.92 -3.41
CA ARG A 5 -3.83 16.02 -2.45
C ARG A 5 -5.26 16.56 -2.37
N SER A 6 -5.88 16.82 -3.51
CA SER A 6 -7.26 17.28 -3.60
C SER A 6 -8.23 16.27 -3.00
N THR A 7 -7.97 14.96 -3.20
CA THR A 7 -8.78 13.88 -2.61
C THR A 7 -8.68 13.84 -1.08
N LYS A 8 -7.48 14.02 -0.52
CA LYS A 8 -7.29 14.10 0.93
C LYS A 8 -8.03 15.30 1.53
N GLU A 9 -7.93 16.45 0.88
CA GLU A 9 -8.61 17.67 1.30
C GLU A 9 -10.14 17.49 1.27
N LEU A 10 -10.68 16.91 0.21
CA LEU A 10 -12.10 16.59 0.10
C LEU A 10 -12.52 15.63 1.22
N PHE A 11 -11.78 14.56 1.43
CA PHE A 11 -12.08 13.59 2.48
C PHE A 11 -12.07 14.22 3.88
N ALA A 12 -11.07 15.06 4.18
CA ALA A 12 -10.98 15.77 5.45
C ALA A 12 -12.17 16.73 5.67
N ARG A 13 -12.62 17.43 4.62
CA ARG A 13 -13.77 18.32 4.67
C ARG A 13 -15.10 17.61 4.94
N LEU A 14 -15.26 16.34 4.58
CA LEU A 14 -16.44 15.55 4.95
C LEU A 14 -16.56 15.38 6.47
N PHE A 15 -15.44 15.25 7.18
CA PHE A 15 -15.44 15.20 8.65
C PHE A 15 -15.82 16.56 9.25
N VAL A 16 -15.35 17.66 8.68
CA VAL A 16 -15.75 19.01 9.08
C VAL A 16 -17.27 19.16 8.94
N LEU A 17 -17.88 18.71 7.83
CA LEU A 17 -19.33 18.75 7.65
C LEU A 17 -20.08 17.90 8.68
N ALA A 18 -19.57 16.72 9.01
CA ALA A 18 -20.18 15.87 10.03
C ALA A 18 -20.16 16.52 11.42
N PHE A 19 -19.06 17.16 11.80
CA PHE A 19 -18.93 17.90 13.05
C PHE A 19 -19.83 19.14 13.08
N TRP A 20 -19.83 19.92 12.01
CA TRP A 20 -20.69 21.08 11.85
C TRP A 20 -22.18 20.73 12.05
N ASN A 21 -22.63 19.61 11.47
CA ASN A 21 -24.00 19.13 11.58
C ASN A 21 -24.27 18.36 12.86
N LYS A 22 -23.33 18.34 13.82
CA LYS A 22 -23.46 17.64 15.11
C LYS A 22 -23.91 16.18 14.96
N MET A 23 -23.43 15.52 13.91
CA MET A 23 -23.77 14.12 13.66
C MET A 23 -23.22 13.21 14.76
N ASN A 24 -23.90 12.10 15.00
CA ASN A 24 -23.32 11.03 15.79
C ASN A 24 -22.10 10.45 15.06
N LEU A 25 -20.92 10.53 15.69
CA LEU A 25 -19.63 10.22 15.07
C LEU A 25 -19.53 8.74 14.63
N LEU A 26 -20.13 7.83 15.39
CA LEU A 26 -20.18 6.41 15.04
C LEU A 26 -21.08 6.18 13.82
N SER A 27 -22.26 6.82 13.80
CA SER A 27 -23.19 6.71 12.68
C SER A 27 -22.59 7.26 11.40
N PHE A 28 -21.86 8.39 11.48
CA PHE A 28 -21.17 8.98 10.33
C PHE A 28 -20.10 8.03 9.76
N THR A 29 -19.18 7.55 10.60
CA THR A 29 -18.11 6.64 10.13
C THR A 29 -18.66 5.30 9.64
N THR A 30 -19.77 4.82 10.20
CA THR A 30 -20.46 3.62 9.72
C THR A 30 -21.05 3.84 8.32
N ALA A 31 -21.75 4.95 8.09
CA ALA A 31 -22.30 5.31 6.79
C ALA A 31 -21.17 5.52 5.76
N LEU A 32 -20.13 6.27 6.15
CA LEU A 32 -18.97 6.51 5.31
C LEU A 32 -18.29 5.20 4.88
N SER A 33 -18.09 4.26 5.82
CA SER A 33 -17.43 2.97 5.54
C SER A 33 -18.17 2.08 4.52
N LYS A 34 -19.48 2.31 4.34
CA LYS A 34 -20.33 1.58 3.39
C LYS A 34 -20.53 2.31 2.06
N SER A 35 -20.08 3.57 1.97
CA SER A 35 -20.33 4.43 0.82
C SER A 35 -19.56 3.99 -0.44
N GLU A 36 -20.09 4.39 -1.60
CA GLU A 36 -19.36 4.22 -2.88
C GLU A 36 -18.07 5.04 -2.90
N LEU A 37 -18.02 6.18 -2.21
CA LEU A 37 -16.80 6.96 -2.06
C LEU A 37 -15.67 6.10 -1.48
N ILE A 38 -15.90 5.42 -0.36
CA ILE A 38 -14.88 4.57 0.27
C ILE A 38 -14.42 3.45 -0.67
N LYS A 39 -15.35 2.78 -1.36
CA LYS A 39 -15.00 1.73 -2.32
C LYS A 39 -14.06 2.23 -3.41
N LYS A 40 -14.35 3.41 -3.97
CA LYS A 40 -13.51 4.03 -5.01
C LYS A 40 -12.17 4.51 -4.47
N LEU A 41 -12.15 5.13 -3.29
CA LEU A 41 -10.91 5.54 -2.63
C LEU A 41 -9.98 4.35 -2.36
N GLU A 42 -10.54 3.24 -1.89
CA GLU A 42 -9.80 1.99 -1.67
C GLU A 42 -9.27 1.38 -2.96
N LEU A 43 -9.96 1.56 -4.09
CA LEU A 43 -9.52 1.14 -5.43
C LEU A 43 -8.63 2.18 -6.13
N LYS A 44 -8.37 3.36 -5.48
CA LYS A 44 -7.66 4.51 -6.06
C LYS A 44 -8.31 5.07 -7.34
N GLU A 45 -9.61 4.99 -7.42
CA GLU A 45 -10.42 5.59 -8.47
C GLU A 45 -10.87 6.99 -8.03
N TYR A 46 -9.99 7.98 -8.17
CA TYR A 46 -10.21 9.33 -7.61
C TYR A 46 -11.03 10.25 -8.53
N ASP A 47 -11.05 10.01 -9.83
CA ASP A 47 -11.50 10.97 -10.85
C ASP A 47 -12.99 11.31 -10.79
N ASP A 48 -13.83 10.39 -10.32
CA ASP A 48 -15.29 10.55 -10.39
C ASP A 48 -15.89 11.56 -9.39
N TYR A 49 -15.12 11.97 -8.37
CA TYR A 49 -15.63 12.84 -7.29
C TYR A 49 -15.23 14.29 -7.42
N PHE A 50 -14.27 14.63 -8.27
CA PHE A 50 -13.83 16.02 -8.43
C PHE A 50 -14.86 16.95 -9.07
N ASN A 51 -15.87 16.39 -9.75
CA ASN A 51 -16.92 17.14 -10.41
C ASN A 51 -18.21 17.25 -9.57
N LYS A 52 -18.24 16.69 -8.35
CA LYS A 52 -19.38 16.77 -7.45
C LYS A 52 -19.14 17.81 -6.36
N GLU A 53 -20.19 18.53 -6.01
CA GLU A 53 -20.15 19.42 -4.83
C GLU A 53 -19.97 18.57 -3.55
N LEU A 54 -19.23 19.11 -2.58
CA LEU A 54 -18.95 18.42 -1.33
C LEU A 54 -20.23 18.08 -0.57
N THR A 55 -21.24 18.95 -0.63
CA THR A 55 -22.56 18.78 -0.03
C THR A 55 -23.36 17.63 -0.65
N ASP A 56 -23.23 17.42 -1.96
CA ASP A 56 -23.86 16.30 -2.65
C ASP A 56 -23.21 14.99 -2.24
N ILE A 57 -21.88 14.96 -2.16
CA ILE A 57 -21.12 13.77 -1.69
C ILE A 57 -21.56 13.45 -0.24
N PHE A 58 -21.66 14.46 0.61
CA PHE A 58 -22.08 14.30 1.99
C PHE A 58 -23.53 13.77 2.08
N PHE A 59 -24.42 14.27 1.23
CA PHE A 59 -25.80 13.79 1.13
C PHE A 59 -25.85 12.32 0.66
N ASP A 60 -25.06 11.95 -0.36
CA ASP A 60 -24.97 10.56 -0.85
C ASP A 60 -24.53 9.59 0.26
N ILE A 61 -23.68 10.05 1.19
CA ILE A 61 -23.16 9.24 2.29
C ILE A 61 -24.16 9.16 3.46
N THR A 62 -24.76 10.29 3.83
CA THR A 62 -25.47 10.42 5.11
C THR A 62 -26.99 10.49 4.98
N GLY A 63 -27.50 10.79 3.79
CA GLY A 63 -28.90 11.11 3.54
C GLY A 63 -29.31 12.49 4.06
N ASN A 64 -28.40 13.28 4.66
CA ASN A 64 -28.68 14.59 5.23
C ASN A 64 -28.29 15.71 4.27
N ARG A 65 -29.22 16.57 3.91
CA ARG A 65 -28.93 17.79 3.15
C ARG A 65 -28.40 18.88 4.06
N ILE A 66 -27.37 19.56 3.59
CA ILE A 66 -26.76 20.72 4.25
C ILE A 66 -27.08 21.94 3.41
N ASN A 67 -27.58 23.01 4.05
CA ASN A 67 -27.64 24.31 3.40
C ASN A 67 -26.24 24.92 3.41
N GLU A 68 -25.75 25.32 2.25
CA GLU A 68 -24.47 26.02 2.10
C GLU A 68 -24.60 27.44 2.67
N ASP A 69 -24.44 27.57 3.98
CA ASP A 69 -24.02 28.83 4.54
C ASP A 69 -22.48 28.81 4.61
N ASN A 70 -21.83 29.71 3.88
CA ASN A 70 -20.38 29.78 3.70
C ASN A 70 -19.57 30.08 4.97
N SER A 71 -20.18 30.00 6.14
CA SER A 71 -19.58 30.26 7.44
C SER A 71 -19.19 29.00 8.20
N TYR A 72 -18.60 27.98 7.53
CA TYR A 72 -18.04 26.84 8.24
C TYR A 72 -17.00 27.31 9.26
N GLY A 73 -17.29 27.11 10.53
CA GLY A 73 -16.29 27.36 11.58
C GLY A 73 -15.03 26.54 11.36
N VAL A 74 -13.92 27.04 11.87
CA VAL A 74 -12.62 26.31 11.76
C VAL A 74 -12.68 25.13 12.72
N TYR A 75 -12.96 23.93 12.20
CA TYR A 75 -12.92 22.67 12.94
C TYR A 75 -11.61 21.95 12.62
N ASN A 76 -10.51 22.47 13.19
CA ASN A 76 -9.18 21.93 12.96
C ASN A 76 -9.05 20.45 13.36
N ASP A 77 -9.69 20.08 14.47
CA ASP A 77 -9.72 18.71 14.98
C ASP A 77 -10.47 17.76 14.01
N ALA A 78 -11.62 18.18 13.50
CA ALA A 78 -12.37 17.39 12.52
C ALA A 78 -11.61 17.24 11.20
N TYR A 79 -11.03 18.33 10.69
CA TYR A 79 -10.20 18.29 9.48
C TYR A 79 -8.99 17.36 9.67
N TRP A 80 -8.27 17.50 10.78
CA TRP A 80 -7.15 16.66 11.12
C TRP A 80 -7.54 15.17 11.22
N CYS A 81 -8.68 14.85 11.83
CA CYS A 81 -9.18 13.48 11.89
C CYS A 81 -9.37 12.87 10.51
N GLY A 82 -10.08 13.57 9.62
CA GLY A 82 -10.31 13.09 8.26
C GLY A 82 -9.02 12.93 7.47
N TYR A 83 -8.14 13.94 7.51
CA TYR A 83 -6.83 13.88 6.86
C TYR A 83 -5.99 12.70 7.38
N SER A 84 -5.95 12.51 8.70
CA SER A 84 -5.19 11.45 9.34
C SER A 84 -5.72 10.06 9.03
N TYR A 85 -7.04 9.88 8.97
CA TYR A 85 -7.61 8.60 8.53
C TYR A 85 -7.23 8.24 7.10
N PHE A 86 -7.21 9.23 6.21
CA PHE A 86 -6.77 9.01 4.84
C PHE A 86 -5.29 8.62 4.77
N GLU A 87 -4.42 9.31 5.51
CA GLU A 87 -3.01 8.96 5.61
C GLU A 87 -2.79 7.58 6.23
N LEU A 88 -3.53 7.21 7.29
CA LEU A 88 -3.49 5.86 7.85
C LEU A 88 -3.84 4.81 6.80
N GLN A 89 -4.88 5.04 6.00
CA GLN A 89 -5.26 4.12 4.93
C GLN A 89 -4.14 3.97 3.90
N LEU A 90 -3.56 5.07 3.43
CA LEU A 90 -2.49 5.06 2.44
C LEU A 90 -1.25 4.31 2.94
N ARG A 91 -0.86 4.54 4.20
CA ARG A 91 0.39 4.02 4.79
C ARG A 91 0.27 2.58 5.28
N THR A 92 -0.92 2.16 5.70
CA THR A 92 -1.16 0.81 6.22
C THR A 92 -1.79 -0.12 5.21
N GLN A 93 -2.40 0.44 4.16
CA GLN A 93 -3.22 -0.29 3.17
C GLN A 93 -4.39 -1.07 3.81
N LYS A 94 -4.73 -0.75 5.05
CA LYS A 94 -5.91 -1.32 5.72
C LYS A 94 -7.19 -0.68 5.17
N PRO A 95 -8.30 -1.41 5.05
CA PRO A 95 -9.60 -0.82 4.70
C PRO A 95 -10.01 0.28 5.67
N PHE A 96 -10.70 1.31 5.19
CA PHE A 96 -11.23 2.36 6.06
C PHE A 96 -12.13 1.81 7.17
N ALA A 97 -12.95 0.80 6.85
CA ALA A 97 -13.79 0.13 7.84
C ALA A 97 -12.98 -0.48 8.99
N TYR A 98 -11.80 -1.08 8.67
CA TYR A 98 -10.88 -1.59 9.67
C TYR A 98 -10.30 -0.47 10.54
N ILE A 99 -9.86 0.62 9.89
CA ILE A 99 -9.25 1.76 10.59
C ILE A 99 -10.27 2.41 11.53
N PHE A 100 -11.51 2.66 11.08
CA PHE A 100 -12.57 3.23 11.92
C PHE A 100 -12.96 2.33 13.09
N LEU A 101 -12.92 1.00 12.91
CA LEU A 101 -13.21 0.06 13.99
C LEU A 101 -12.09 0.03 15.04
N LYS A 102 -10.81 -0.01 14.61
CA LYS A 102 -9.64 -0.08 15.52
C LYS A 102 -9.35 1.26 16.19
N LEU A 103 -9.58 2.36 15.50
CA LEU A 103 -9.43 3.72 16.01
C LEU A 103 -10.73 4.50 15.74
N PRO A 104 -11.75 4.37 16.60
CA PRO A 104 -13.02 5.09 16.43
C PRO A 104 -12.84 6.60 16.43
N LEU A 105 -13.71 7.34 15.70
CA LEU A 105 -13.62 8.79 15.55
C LEU A 105 -13.64 9.53 16.89
N THR A 106 -14.40 9.05 17.88
CA THR A 106 -14.37 9.60 19.24
C THR A 106 -12.97 9.55 19.85
N LYS A 107 -12.29 8.41 19.69
CA LYS A 107 -10.91 8.25 20.19
C LYS A 107 -9.93 9.09 19.39
N MET A 108 -10.14 9.23 18.08
CA MET A 108 -9.31 10.06 17.20
C MET A 108 -9.37 11.53 17.64
N VAL A 109 -10.57 12.03 17.99
CA VAL A 109 -10.76 13.38 18.57
C VAL A 109 -10.04 13.52 19.91
N ASP A 110 -10.15 12.53 20.82
CA ASP A 110 -9.49 12.57 22.13
C ASP A 110 -7.97 12.73 22.02
N ILE A 111 -7.34 12.10 21.00
CA ILE A 111 -5.89 12.13 20.82
C ILE A 111 -5.41 13.31 19.97
N TYR A 112 -6.29 14.12 19.42
CA TYR A 112 -5.95 15.28 18.59
C TYR A 112 -4.91 16.18 19.27
N THR A 113 -5.18 16.58 20.51
CA THR A 113 -4.31 17.50 21.26
C THR A 113 -2.87 17.02 21.44
N ILE A 114 -2.64 15.71 21.32
CA ILE A 114 -1.32 15.09 21.43
C ILE A 114 -0.65 14.96 20.07
N TYR A 115 -1.38 14.43 19.07
CA TYR A 115 -0.78 13.98 17.81
C TYR A 115 -0.80 15.01 16.68
N HIS A 116 -1.58 16.10 16.79
CA HIS A 116 -1.68 17.08 15.70
C HIS A 116 -0.39 17.87 15.47
N GLU A 117 0.46 18.01 16.49
CA GLU A 117 1.76 18.69 16.40
C GLU A 117 2.95 17.72 16.23
N MET A 118 2.71 16.42 16.31
CA MET A 118 3.73 15.39 16.17
C MET A 118 3.93 14.99 14.71
N ASP A 119 5.08 14.39 14.42
CA ASP A 119 5.28 13.72 13.14
C ASP A 119 4.25 12.59 12.95
N PHE A 120 3.78 12.42 11.73
CA PHE A 120 2.74 11.43 11.44
C PHE A 120 3.16 9.98 11.74
N SER A 121 4.45 9.68 11.76
CA SER A 121 4.99 8.38 12.18
C SER A 121 4.55 8.00 13.58
N SER A 122 4.44 8.96 14.49
CA SER A 122 3.98 8.73 15.87
C SER A 122 2.53 8.23 15.93
N LEU A 123 1.66 8.78 15.07
CA LEU A 123 0.27 8.30 14.95
C LEU A 123 0.21 6.90 14.30
N LEU A 124 1.06 6.62 13.33
CA LEU A 124 1.17 5.29 12.71
C LEU A 124 1.58 4.23 13.74
N GLU A 125 2.63 4.48 14.52
CA GLU A 125 3.09 3.56 15.58
C GLU A 125 2.00 3.34 16.62
N TYR A 126 1.34 4.41 17.07
CA TYR A 126 0.19 4.31 17.96
C TYR A 126 -0.91 3.42 17.36
N PHE A 127 -1.28 3.66 16.09
CA PHE A 127 -2.31 2.88 15.41
C PHE A 127 -1.94 1.40 15.32
N VAL A 128 -0.72 1.07 14.88
CA VAL A 128 -0.24 -0.33 14.78
C VAL A 128 -0.28 -1.02 16.14
N ARG A 129 0.10 -0.30 17.22
CA ARG A 129 0.04 -0.83 18.58
C ARG A 129 -1.39 -1.18 19.00
N ILE A 130 -2.34 -0.25 18.84
CA ILE A 130 -3.74 -0.50 19.26
C ILE A 130 -4.43 -1.57 18.41
N CYS A 131 -4.01 -1.76 17.16
CA CYS A 131 -4.52 -2.83 16.31
C CYS A 131 -4.29 -4.22 16.90
N LYS A 132 -3.24 -4.40 17.72
CA LYS A 132 -2.88 -5.66 18.37
C LYS A 132 -3.63 -5.90 19.70
N GLU A 133 -4.25 -4.88 20.28
CA GLU A 133 -4.88 -4.97 21.60
C GLU A 133 -6.18 -5.77 21.60
N LYS A 134 -7.01 -5.57 20.58
CA LYS A 134 -8.32 -6.25 20.47
C LYS A 134 -8.55 -6.71 19.02
N THR A 135 -9.10 -7.89 18.88
CA THR A 135 -9.49 -8.45 17.58
C THR A 135 -10.73 -7.77 17.00
N ILE A 136 -10.92 -7.89 15.68
CA ILE A 136 -12.08 -7.34 14.94
C ILE A 136 -13.39 -7.86 15.58
N LEU A 137 -13.53 -9.17 15.74
CA LEU A 137 -14.77 -9.77 16.22
C LEU A 137 -15.09 -9.34 17.65
N ARG A 138 -14.06 -9.19 18.50
CA ARG A 138 -14.22 -8.67 19.86
C ARG A 138 -14.75 -7.23 19.85
N LEU A 139 -14.17 -6.35 19.04
CA LEU A 139 -14.62 -4.95 18.91
C LEU A 139 -16.04 -4.86 18.37
N LEU A 140 -16.42 -5.68 17.39
CA LEU A 140 -17.79 -5.75 16.87
C LEU A 140 -18.79 -6.20 17.93
N CYS A 141 -18.43 -7.21 18.74
CA CYS A 141 -19.26 -7.66 19.86
C CYS A 141 -19.43 -6.56 20.91
N GLU A 142 -18.37 -5.84 21.27
CA GLU A 142 -18.42 -4.70 22.21
C GLU A 142 -19.29 -3.57 21.66
N GLN A 143 -19.11 -3.19 20.40
CA GLN A 143 -19.86 -2.10 19.75
C GLN A 143 -21.35 -2.41 19.66
N ARG A 144 -21.73 -3.65 19.35
CA ARG A 144 -23.14 -4.11 19.32
C ARG A 144 -23.69 -4.56 20.68
N ARG A 145 -22.90 -4.53 21.72
CA ARG A 145 -23.27 -5.06 23.05
C ARG A 145 -23.86 -6.46 22.98
N THR A 146 -23.18 -7.35 22.23
CA THR A 146 -23.61 -8.73 22.00
C THR A 146 -22.54 -9.75 22.44
N SER A 147 -22.91 -11.03 22.52
CA SER A 147 -22.00 -12.11 22.88
C SER A 147 -21.69 -13.00 21.68
N LEU A 148 -20.58 -13.76 21.75
CA LEU A 148 -20.25 -14.77 20.73
C LEU A 148 -21.31 -15.87 20.66
N THR A 149 -21.95 -16.22 21.79
CA THR A 149 -23.03 -17.22 21.83
C THR A 149 -24.24 -16.73 21.02
N LYS A 150 -24.63 -15.46 21.17
CA LYS A 150 -25.71 -14.88 20.38
C LYS A 150 -25.33 -14.79 18.91
N ALA A 151 -24.11 -14.34 18.61
CA ALA A 151 -23.60 -14.32 17.25
C ALA A 151 -23.58 -15.70 16.60
N SER A 152 -23.21 -16.75 17.36
CA SER A 152 -23.24 -18.14 16.89
C SER A 152 -24.65 -18.61 16.54
N TYR A 153 -25.61 -18.31 17.39
CA TYR A 153 -27.01 -18.67 17.16
C TYR A 153 -27.58 -17.98 15.91
N GLU A 154 -27.40 -16.67 15.80
CA GLU A 154 -27.95 -15.85 14.70
C GLU A 154 -27.29 -16.11 13.35
N THR A 155 -25.96 -16.33 13.34
CA THR A 155 -25.22 -16.60 12.10
C THR A 155 -25.22 -18.05 11.66
N GLY A 156 -25.55 -18.97 12.58
CA GLY A 156 -25.39 -20.41 12.37
C GLY A 156 -23.93 -20.86 12.23
N ILE A 157 -22.96 -20.02 12.64
CA ILE A 157 -21.53 -20.39 12.69
C ILE A 157 -21.25 -21.01 14.06
N GLY A 158 -20.61 -22.19 14.09
CA GLY A 158 -20.31 -22.88 15.35
C GLY A 158 -19.52 -22.00 16.32
N LEU A 159 -19.88 -22.02 17.61
CA LEU A 159 -19.27 -21.20 18.65
C LEU A 159 -17.74 -21.39 18.73
N ALA A 160 -17.23 -22.60 18.55
CA ALA A 160 -15.80 -22.89 18.53
C ALA A 160 -15.09 -22.15 17.36
N THR A 161 -15.74 -22.05 16.20
CA THR A 161 -15.21 -21.29 15.04
C THR A 161 -15.19 -19.81 15.33
N LEU A 162 -16.27 -19.23 15.88
CA LEU A 162 -16.29 -17.82 16.27
C LEU A 162 -15.30 -17.53 17.40
N ALA A 163 -15.10 -18.44 18.36
CA ALA A 163 -14.09 -18.27 19.40
C ALA A 163 -12.67 -18.21 18.82
N LYS A 164 -12.37 -19.03 17.80
CA LYS A 164 -11.10 -18.96 17.06
C LYS A 164 -10.92 -17.61 16.36
N TYR A 165 -11.95 -17.11 15.68
CA TYR A 165 -11.93 -15.79 15.02
C TYR A 165 -11.83 -14.63 16.02
N ASN A 166 -12.42 -14.79 17.21
CA ASN A 166 -12.34 -13.81 18.29
C ASN A 166 -10.98 -13.77 18.98
N ALA A 167 -10.21 -14.85 18.89
CA ALA A 167 -8.87 -14.92 19.47
C ALA A 167 -7.79 -14.39 18.53
N ASP A 168 -7.99 -14.46 17.21
CA ASP A 168 -6.98 -14.14 16.20
C ASP A 168 -7.61 -13.61 14.91
N ASP A 169 -7.28 -12.34 14.57
CA ASP A 169 -7.69 -11.72 13.31
C ASP A 169 -7.12 -12.46 12.08
N GLY A 170 -5.95 -13.09 12.20
CA GLY A 170 -5.36 -13.89 11.14
C GLY A 170 -6.20 -15.12 10.79
N ALA A 171 -6.87 -15.73 11.79
CA ALA A 171 -7.83 -16.80 11.57
C ALA A 171 -9.12 -16.27 10.91
N LEU A 172 -9.56 -15.05 11.28
CA LEU A 172 -10.72 -14.41 10.68
C LEU A 172 -10.48 -14.04 9.21
N PHE A 173 -9.32 -13.51 8.86
CA PHE A 173 -8.94 -13.18 7.48
C PHE A 173 -8.84 -14.41 6.56
N LYS A 174 -8.68 -15.61 7.14
CA LYS A 174 -8.69 -16.90 6.44
C LYS A 174 -10.05 -17.61 6.47
N ALA A 175 -11.08 -16.96 7.00
CA ALA A 175 -12.43 -17.53 7.07
C ALA A 175 -12.99 -17.78 5.66
N SER A 176 -13.90 -18.75 5.55
CA SER A 176 -14.63 -18.97 4.30
C SER A 176 -15.46 -17.72 3.97
N PHE A 177 -15.60 -17.42 2.67
CA PHE A 177 -16.40 -16.29 2.20
C PHE A 177 -17.83 -16.32 2.75
N GLN A 178 -18.41 -17.51 2.85
CA GLN A 178 -19.75 -17.69 3.44
C GLN A 178 -19.81 -17.26 4.92
N ASN A 179 -18.80 -17.59 5.72
CA ASN A 179 -18.75 -17.14 7.11
C ASN A 179 -18.55 -15.63 7.21
N VAL A 180 -17.72 -15.06 6.32
CA VAL A 180 -17.51 -13.61 6.27
C VAL A 180 -18.81 -12.87 5.97
N ILE A 181 -19.59 -13.33 4.97
CA ILE A 181 -20.90 -12.75 4.66
C ILE A 181 -21.82 -12.77 5.88
N LYS A 182 -21.99 -13.92 6.52
CA LYS A 182 -22.86 -14.09 7.70
C LYS A 182 -22.45 -13.16 8.85
N ILE A 183 -21.14 -13.02 9.10
CA ILE A 183 -20.63 -12.12 10.13
C ILE A 183 -20.90 -10.66 9.73
N ALA A 184 -20.64 -10.28 8.48
CA ALA A 184 -20.87 -8.93 7.98
C ALA A 184 -22.33 -8.52 8.07
N GLU A 185 -23.25 -9.39 7.69
CA GLU A 185 -24.71 -9.19 7.80
C GLU A 185 -25.12 -9.05 9.26
N PHE A 186 -24.71 -9.98 10.13
CA PHE A 186 -25.06 -9.94 11.55
C PHE A 186 -24.56 -8.68 12.23
N PHE A 187 -23.33 -8.23 11.94
CA PHE A 187 -22.77 -7.02 12.53
C PHE A 187 -23.08 -5.73 11.73
N ASP A 188 -23.81 -5.84 10.63
CA ASP A 188 -24.12 -4.71 9.74
C ASP A 188 -22.88 -3.90 9.38
N CYS A 189 -21.82 -4.56 8.93
CA CYS A 189 -20.56 -3.95 8.57
C CYS A 189 -20.11 -4.37 7.14
N PRO A 190 -19.28 -3.56 6.47
CA PRO A 190 -18.84 -3.89 5.12
C PRO A 190 -17.89 -5.10 5.11
N ILE A 191 -17.96 -5.91 4.06
CA ILE A 191 -17.12 -7.10 3.88
C ILE A 191 -15.63 -6.71 3.84
N SER A 192 -15.30 -5.50 3.36
CA SER A 192 -13.91 -4.98 3.33
C SER A 192 -13.24 -5.00 4.69
N LEU A 193 -14.00 -4.92 5.79
CA LEU A 193 -13.48 -5.05 7.16
C LEU A 193 -12.69 -6.36 7.40
N PHE A 194 -13.04 -7.41 6.67
CA PHE A 194 -12.44 -8.75 6.81
C PHE A 194 -11.33 -9.02 5.78
N ILE A 195 -10.84 -7.97 5.13
CA ILE A 195 -9.70 -8.02 4.21
C ILE A 195 -8.45 -7.55 4.96
N GLN A 196 -7.40 -8.35 4.96
CA GLN A 196 -6.18 -8.02 5.69
C GLN A 196 -5.53 -6.74 5.15
N ARG A 197 -5.51 -6.57 3.83
CA ARG A 197 -5.01 -5.39 3.14
C ARG A 197 -5.78 -5.21 1.84
N ILE A 198 -5.97 -3.98 1.44
CA ILE A 198 -6.43 -3.68 0.09
C ILE A 198 -5.23 -3.80 -0.82
N SER A 199 -5.09 -4.97 -1.43
CA SER A 199 -4.13 -5.15 -2.49
C SER A 199 -4.59 -4.31 -3.69
N GLN A 200 -3.73 -3.42 -4.15
CA GLN A 200 -3.93 -2.68 -5.40
C GLN A 200 -3.77 -3.59 -6.63
N ARG A 201 -3.88 -4.87 -6.45
CA ARG A 201 -3.88 -5.83 -7.54
C ARG A 201 -4.99 -5.47 -8.53
N LYS A 202 -4.69 -4.50 -9.39
CA LYS A 202 -5.23 -4.62 -10.75
C LYS A 202 -4.87 -6.03 -11.14
N LEU A 203 -5.82 -6.81 -11.59
CA LEU A 203 -5.66 -8.14 -12.22
C LEU A 203 -4.73 -8.08 -13.46
N ASN A 204 -3.77 -7.19 -13.42
CA ASN A 204 -2.86 -6.85 -14.47
C ASN A 204 -1.64 -7.73 -14.30
N LYS A 205 -1.33 -8.53 -15.32
CA LYS A 205 -0.15 -9.41 -15.40
C LYS A 205 1.18 -8.67 -15.13
N GLY A 206 1.17 -7.36 -15.04
CA GLY A 206 2.31 -6.47 -14.82
C GLY A 206 2.48 -5.92 -13.40
N PHE A 207 1.93 -6.55 -12.36
CA PHE A 207 2.09 -6.08 -10.98
C PHE A 207 2.36 -7.24 -10.01
N ILE A 208 3.32 -7.04 -9.08
CA ILE A 208 3.68 -8.00 -8.01
C ILE A 208 3.87 -7.23 -6.71
N GLU A 209 3.45 -7.79 -5.59
CA GLU A 209 3.75 -7.30 -4.24
C GLU A 209 4.63 -8.30 -3.48
N ILE A 210 5.65 -7.81 -2.79
CA ILE A 210 6.55 -8.57 -1.93
C ILE A 210 6.52 -7.95 -0.54
N TYR A 211 6.26 -8.76 0.47
CA TYR A 211 6.34 -8.36 1.87
C TYR A 211 7.50 -9.07 2.53
N GLY A 212 8.46 -8.31 3.06
CA GLY A 212 9.54 -8.82 3.87
C GLY A 212 9.07 -9.31 5.23
N ASP A 213 9.81 -10.22 5.84
CA ASP A 213 9.48 -10.78 7.15
C ASP A 213 9.55 -9.72 8.27
N ASN A 214 10.32 -8.64 8.03
CA ASN A 214 10.50 -7.50 8.93
C ASN A 214 9.52 -6.33 8.68
N TYR A 215 8.55 -6.48 7.77
CA TYR A 215 7.59 -5.41 7.47
C TYR A 215 6.71 -5.06 8.68
N MET A 216 6.65 -3.76 9.03
CA MET A 216 5.99 -3.25 10.23
C MET A 216 4.47 -3.03 10.09
N ASP A 217 3.83 -3.50 9.01
CA ASP A 217 2.41 -3.27 8.69
C ASP A 217 2.04 -1.82 8.28
N TYR A 218 3.03 -0.96 8.09
CA TYR A 218 2.89 0.38 7.50
C TYR A 218 4.20 0.79 6.81
N PHE A 219 4.16 1.87 6.01
CA PHE A 219 5.37 2.51 5.48
C PHE A 219 5.33 4.03 5.66
N SER A 220 6.47 4.62 5.96
CA SER A 220 6.66 6.06 6.12
C SER A 220 7.17 6.69 4.84
N ASN A 221 8.06 6.00 4.15
CA ASN A 221 8.70 6.49 2.93
C ASN A 221 8.38 5.61 1.73
N THR A 222 8.53 6.19 0.54
CA THR A 222 8.41 5.48 -0.73
C THR A 222 9.57 5.86 -1.63
N ARG A 223 10.28 4.88 -2.17
CA ARG A 223 11.32 5.08 -3.17
C ARG A 223 10.90 4.42 -4.48
N VAL A 224 10.96 5.17 -5.57
CA VAL A 224 10.69 4.67 -6.93
C VAL A 224 12.02 4.46 -7.64
N ALA A 225 12.20 3.29 -8.25
CA ALA A 225 13.36 2.96 -9.07
C ALA A 225 12.91 2.42 -10.43
N CYS A 226 13.62 2.81 -11.48
CA CYS A 226 13.38 2.36 -12.84
C CYS A 226 14.50 1.43 -13.29
N ARG A 227 14.15 0.23 -13.80
CA ARG A 227 15.10 -0.81 -14.16
C ARG A 227 14.93 -1.24 -15.60
N GLY A 228 16.05 -1.49 -16.29
CA GLY A 228 16.04 -1.87 -17.70
C GLY A 228 16.46 -3.31 -17.94
N ILE A 229 15.57 -4.09 -18.55
CA ILE A 229 15.88 -5.43 -19.05
C ILE A 229 16.43 -5.30 -20.45
N VAL A 230 17.74 -5.46 -20.57
CA VAL A 230 18.48 -5.42 -21.85
C VAL A 230 18.90 -6.82 -22.19
N ILE A 231 18.41 -7.37 -23.29
CA ILE A 231 18.73 -8.72 -23.76
C ILE A 231 19.40 -8.63 -25.13
N ASN A 232 20.52 -9.34 -25.28
CA ASN A 232 21.21 -9.51 -26.55
C ASN A 232 21.76 -10.94 -26.65
N ASP A 233 21.55 -11.60 -27.77
CA ASP A 233 22.10 -12.94 -28.10
C ASP A 233 21.91 -13.97 -26.97
N GLY A 234 20.70 -14.02 -26.35
CA GLY A 234 20.38 -14.98 -25.29
C GLY A 234 20.99 -14.67 -23.93
N SER A 235 21.68 -13.53 -23.80
CA SER A 235 22.23 -13.00 -22.55
C SER A 235 21.49 -11.74 -22.10
N ILE A 236 21.47 -11.52 -20.80
CA ILE A 236 20.93 -10.31 -20.17
C ILE A 236 22.07 -9.48 -19.58
N LEU A 237 21.97 -8.17 -19.70
CA LEU A 237 22.89 -7.23 -19.05
C LEU A 237 22.52 -7.12 -17.57
N LEU A 238 23.46 -7.44 -16.70
CA LEU A 238 23.35 -7.28 -15.25
C LEU A 238 24.48 -6.38 -14.74
N VAL A 239 24.29 -5.80 -13.57
CA VAL A 239 25.32 -5.14 -12.78
C VAL A 239 25.66 -5.99 -11.55
N TYR A 240 26.95 -6.01 -11.20
CA TYR A 240 27.49 -6.75 -10.08
C TYR A 240 28.25 -5.82 -9.14
N ALA A 241 27.72 -5.63 -7.94
CA ALA A 241 28.37 -4.92 -6.86
C ALA A 241 29.38 -5.86 -6.17
N LYS A 242 30.62 -5.88 -6.63
CA LYS A 242 31.66 -6.86 -6.26
C LYS A 242 31.93 -6.89 -4.76
N ASN A 243 31.99 -5.72 -4.11
CA ASN A 243 32.34 -5.63 -2.70
C ASN A 243 31.19 -6.08 -1.78
N ASN A 244 29.97 -6.11 -2.31
CA ASN A 244 28.76 -6.56 -1.60
C ASN A 244 28.33 -7.97 -2.07
N ASP A 245 28.96 -8.52 -3.09
CA ASP A 245 28.58 -9.79 -3.74
C ASP A 245 27.09 -9.81 -4.14
N VAL A 246 26.60 -8.73 -4.78
CA VAL A 246 25.20 -8.59 -5.17
C VAL A 246 25.06 -8.35 -6.67
N TRP A 247 24.23 -9.18 -7.32
CA TRP A 247 23.81 -9.02 -8.70
C TRP A 247 22.48 -8.29 -8.77
N MET A 248 22.28 -7.45 -9.78
CA MET A 248 21.03 -6.71 -9.99
C MET A 248 20.79 -6.48 -11.50
N ILE A 249 19.52 -6.28 -11.85
CA ILE A 249 19.14 -5.67 -13.13
C ILE A 249 19.51 -4.19 -13.05
N PRO A 250 20.20 -3.61 -14.07
CA PRO A 250 20.65 -2.22 -14.03
C PRO A 250 19.48 -1.25 -13.89
N GLY A 251 19.71 -0.18 -13.14
CA GLY A 251 18.73 0.86 -12.88
C GLY A 251 18.74 1.35 -11.43
N GLY A 252 18.22 2.54 -11.22
CA GLY A 252 18.24 3.24 -9.93
C GLY A 252 17.07 4.15 -9.69
N GLY A 253 17.22 5.04 -8.71
CA GLY A 253 16.16 5.92 -8.25
C GLY A 253 15.81 7.02 -9.28
N ALA A 254 14.51 7.25 -9.45
CA ALA A 254 14.06 8.42 -10.19
C ALA A 254 14.36 9.69 -9.38
N GLU A 255 14.91 10.71 -10.06
CA GLU A 255 15.09 12.05 -9.51
C GLU A 255 13.75 12.80 -9.42
N ASN A 256 13.71 13.93 -8.70
CA ASN A 256 12.50 14.72 -8.58
C ASN A 256 12.01 15.15 -9.97
N ASP A 257 10.72 14.86 -10.26
CA ASP A 257 10.04 15.18 -11.51
C ASP A 257 10.64 14.52 -12.78
N GLU A 258 11.53 13.53 -12.63
CA GLU A 258 12.10 12.79 -13.75
C GLU A 258 11.08 11.80 -14.34
N GLU A 259 10.91 11.84 -15.67
CA GLU A 259 10.12 10.81 -16.35
C GLU A 259 10.76 9.42 -16.22
N GLU A 260 9.95 8.39 -16.01
CA GLU A 260 10.40 7.01 -15.82
C GLU A 260 11.29 6.50 -16.97
N THR A 261 10.93 6.85 -18.22
CA THR A 261 11.73 6.48 -19.40
C THR A 261 13.07 7.20 -19.45
N SER A 262 13.15 8.43 -18.95
CA SER A 262 14.39 9.19 -18.84
C SER A 262 15.29 8.62 -17.75
N CYS A 263 14.71 8.27 -16.59
CA CYS A 263 15.40 7.59 -15.50
C CYS A 263 16.07 6.29 -15.99
N VAL A 264 15.35 5.41 -16.67
CA VAL A 264 15.92 4.15 -17.21
C VAL A 264 17.09 4.42 -18.16
N LYS A 265 16.97 5.40 -19.06
CA LYS A 265 18.04 5.75 -20.00
C LYS A 265 19.28 6.25 -19.27
N ARG A 266 19.11 7.13 -18.30
CA ARG A 266 20.20 7.70 -17.50
C ARG A 266 20.92 6.63 -16.72
N GLU A 267 20.18 5.87 -15.91
CA GLU A 267 20.74 4.84 -15.02
C GLU A 267 21.49 3.75 -15.79
N ILE A 268 20.91 3.21 -16.87
CA ILE A 268 21.61 2.19 -17.67
C ILE A 268 22.86 2.78 -18.31
N SER A 269 22.80 4.01 -18.79
CA SER A 269 23.94 4.69 -19.37
C SER A 269 25.07 4.86 -18.34
N GLU A 270 24.74 5.32 -17.14
CA GLU A 270 25.68 5.60 -16.05
C GLU A 270 26.32 4.31 -15.50
N GLU A 271 25.52 3.27 -15.25
CA GLU A 271 26.01 2.02 -14.68
C GLU A 271 26.73 1.11 -15.68
N THR A 272 26.34 1.15 -16.95
CA THR A 272 26.78 0.13 -17.92
C THR A 272 27.52 0.64 -19.14
N GLY A 273 27.43 1.93 -19.44
CA GLY A 273 28.01 2.52 -20.65
C GLY A 273 27.25 2.20 -21.95
N TYR A 274 26.01 1.69 -21.86
CA TYR A 274 25.13 1.49 -23.01
C TYR A 274 24.05 2.56 -23.08
N ALA A 275 23.81 3.10 -24.27
CA ALA A 275 22.64 3.92 -24.56
C ALA A 275 21.48 3.01 -24.97
N VAL A 276 20.33 3.19 -24.34
CA VAL A 276 19.15 2.34 -24.56
C VAL A 276 17.88 3.11 -24.93
N GLY A 277 17.01 2.45 -25.70
CA GLY A 277 15.66 2.87 -25.99
C GLY A 277 14.65 2.03 -25.19
N PRO A 278 14.14 2.53 -24.05
CA PRO A 278 13.13 1.80 -23.29
C PRO A 278 11.78 1.79 -24.00
N THR A 279 11.04 0.69 -23.81
CA THR A 279 9.64 0.58 -24.21
C THR A 279 8.74 1.11 -23.09
N LYS A 280 7.49 0.72 -23.05
CA LYS A 280 6.62 0.98 -21.91
C LYS A 280 7.01 0.13 -20.70
N CYS A 281 6.63 0.57 -19.51
CA CYS A 281 6.73 -0.23 -18.29
C CYS A 281 5.93 -1.54 -18.47
N VAL A 282 6.57 -2.67 -18.27
CA VAL A 282 6.00 -4.01 -18.46
C VAL A 282 5.68 -4.73 -17.16
N LEU A 283 6.32 -4.30 -16.05
CA LEU A 283 6.13 -4.87 -14.74
C LEU A 283 6.44 -3.82 -13.67
N GLU A 284 5.60 -3.77 -12.65
CA GLU A 284 5.84 -3.02 -11.41
C GLU A 284 5.90 -4.02 -10.24
N ILE A 285 6.91 -3.89 -9.40
CA ILE A 285 7.07 -4.68 -8.18
C ILE A 285 7.12 -3.72 -7.00
N ASP A 286 6.13 -3.83 -6.12
CA ASP A 286 6.09 -3.12 -4.84
C ASP A 286 6.66 -4.03 -3.75
N GLU A 287 7.67 -3.54 -3.05
CA GLU A 287 8.34 -4.25 -1.96
C GLU A 287 8.15 -3.48 -0.66
N TYR A 288 7.91 -4.21 0.41
CA TYR A 288 7.67 -3.64 1.73
C TYR A 288 8.60 -4.30 2.76
N TYR A 289 9.53 -3.52 3.31
CA TYR A 289 10.49 -3.95 4.33
C TYR A 289 10.52 -2.91 5.45
N GLU A 290 10.55 -3.35 6.70
CA GLU A 290 10.46 -2.45 7.85
C GLU A 290 9.30 -1.45 7.68
N ASN A 291 9.58 -0.16 7.69
CA ASN A 291 8.63 0.92 7.42
C ASN A 291 8.87 1.62 6.07
N GLU A 292 9.49 0.93 5.11
CA GLU A 292 9.82 1.45 3.79
C GLU A 292 9.02 0.74 2.69
N LYS A 293 8.63 1.49 1.67
CA LYS A 293 8.06 0.99 0.42
C LYS A 293 9.01 1.27 -0.74
N TYR A 294 9.37 0.23 -1.48
CA TYR A 294 10.15 0.34 -2.71
C TYR A 294 9.28 -0.04 -3.90
N ILE A 295 9.27 0.79 -4.93
CA ILE A 295 8.56 0.54 -6.18
C ILE A 295 9.60 0.36 -7.27
N SER A 296 9.72 -0.84 -7.83
CA SER A 296 10.60 -1.13 -8.95
C SER A 296 9.81 -1.28 -10.24
N LYS A 297 10.04 -0.39 -11.20
CA LYS A 297 9.40 -0.38 -12.52
C LYS A 297 10.36 -0.92 -13.57
N TYR A 298 9.92 -1.95 -14.28
CA TYR A 298 10.75 -2.66 -15.26
C TYR A 298 10.35 -2.31 -16.70
N PHE A 299 11.37 -1.99 -17.50
CA PHE A 299 11.26 -1.64 -18.91
C PHE A 299 12.08 -2.63 -19.75
N VAL A 300 11.51 -3.13 -20.84
CA VAL A 300 12.32 -3.82 -21.84
C VAL A 300 13.04 -2.78 -22.68
N CYS A 301 14.35 -2.91 -22.83
CA CYS A 301 15.19 -1.92 -23.48
C CYS A 301 15.96 -2.52 -24.64
N ASN A 302 16.04 -1.79 -25.75
CA ASN A 302 16.92 -2.12 -26.87
C ASN A 302 18.18 -1.24 -26.82
N ILE A 303 19.35 -1.79 -27.14
CA ILE A 303 20.57 -1.02 -27.29
C ILE A 303 20.43 -0.14 -28.54
N VAL A 304 20.63 1.16 -28.36
CA VAL A 304 20.62 2.16 -29.46
C VAL A 304 22.00 2.75 -29.72
N GLY A 305 22.96 2.51 -28.83
CA GLY A 305 24.32 3.01 -28.97
C GLY A 305 25.18 2.68 -27.75
N GLN A 306 26.36 3.27 -27.72
CA GLN A 306 27.26 3.27 -26.57
C GLN A 306 27.30 4.65 -25.93
N SER A 307 27.51 4.70 -24.63
CA SER A 307 27.76 5.89 -23.84
C SER A 307 28.98 5.66 -22.93
N LYS A 308 29.30 6.60 -22.09
CA LYS A 308 30.37 6.45 -21.10
C LYS A 308 29.75 6.19 -19.73
N ALA A 309 30.15 5.09 -19.08
CA ALA A 309 29.73 4.84 -17.70
C ALA A 309 30.24 5.95 -16.77
N GLN A 310 29.35 6.37 -15.84
CA GLN A 310 29.60 7.44 -14.87
C GLN A 310 29.05 7.05 -13.52
N LEU A 311 29.79 6.17 -12.82
CA LEU A 311 29.37 5.67 -11.52
C LEU A 311 29.38 6.76 -10.44
N THR A 312 28.40 6.74 -9.58
CA THR A 312 28.39 7.52 -8.34
C THR A 312 29.49 7.07 -7.39
N GLU A 313 29.84 7.88 -6.39
CA GLU A 313 30.81 7.47 -5.37
C GLU A 313 30.43 6.18 -4.64
N GLN A 314 29.14 5.96 -4.41
CA GLN A 314 28.64 4.76 -3.73
C GLN A 314 28.79 3.52 -4.61
N GLU A 315 28.44 3.61 -5.88
CA GLU A 315 28.60 2.52 -6.86
C GLU A 315 30.06 2.18 -7.11
N ALA A 316 30.92 3.19 -7.22
CA ALA A 316 32.36 3.00 -7.34
C ALA A 316 32.95 2.32 -6.08
N LYS A 317 32.50 2.71 -4.87
CA LYS A 317 32.89 2.04 -3.62
C LYS A 317 32.36 0.61 -3.54
N ALA A 318 31.16 0.33 -4.09
CA ALA A 318 30.62 -1.02 -4.18
C ALA A 318 31.33 -1.89 -5.23
N GLY A 319 32.19 -1.29 -6.06
CA GLY A 319 32.88 -1.97 -7.15
C GLY A 319 31.92 -2.45 -8.24
N LEU A 320 31.00 -1.56 -8.66
CA LEU A 320 29.96 -1.90 -9.64
C LEU A 320 30.56 -2.18 -11.02
N GLU A 321 30.25 -3.34 -11.58
CA GLU A 321 30.69 -3.79 -12.92
C GLU A 321 29.46 -4.29 -13.70
N SER A 322 29.35 -3.92 -14.97
CA SER A 322 28.33 -4.49 -15.87
C SER A 322 28.81 -5.75 -16.56
N LYS A 323 27.96 -6.77 -16.68
CA LYS A 323 28.29 -8.06 -17.31
C LYS A 323 27.12 -8.63 -18.09
N TRP A 324 27.42 -9.24 -19.23
CA TRP A 324 26.46 -10.04 -19.99
C TRP A 324 26.43 -11.46 -19.42
N ILE A 325 25.29 -11.89 -18.96
CA ILE A 325 25.08 -13.20 -18.33
C ILE A 325 24.01 -13.95 -19.14
N PRO A 326 24.25 -15.23 -19.51
CA PRO A 326 23.21 -16.05 -20.13
C PRO A 326 21.95 -16.05 -19.30
N ILE A 327 20.79 -15.87 -19.93
CA ILE A 327 19.49 -15.72 -19.22
C ILE A 327 19.25 -16.87 -18.23
N LYS A 328 19.61 -18.11 -18.62
CA LYS A 328 19.46 -19.28 -17.73
C LYS A 328 20.31 -19.14 -16.46
N ASP A 329 21.52 -18.64 -16.59
CA ASP A 329 22.44 -18.46 -15.45
C ASP A 329 22.00 -17.30 -14.57
N ALA A 330 21.49 -16.19 -15.16
CA ALA A 330 20.88 -15.08 -14.43
C ALA A 330 19.70 -15.54 -13.56
N ILE A 331 18.79 -16.33 -14.13
CA ILE A 331 17.69 -16.96 -13.37
C ILE A 331 18.24 -17.86 -12.26
N GLY A 332 19.30 -18.62 -12.55
CA GLY A 332 19.99 -19.47 -11.57
C GLY A 332 20.59 -18.68 -10.39
N ILE A 333 21.20 -17.52 -10.67
CA ILE A 333 21.73 -16.62 -9.65
C ILE A 333 20.58 -16.15 -8.72
N PHE A 334 19.53 -15.57 -9.27
CA PHE A 334 18.44 -14.98 -8.47
C PHE A 334 17.54 -16.02 -7.81
N SER A 335 17.45 -17.25 -8.33
CA SER A 335 16.70 -18.34 -7.69
C SER A 335 17.23 -18.71 -6.30
N LYS A 336 18.46 -18.31 -5.97
CA LYS A 336 19.10 -18.57 -4.68
C LYS A 336 18.63 -17.64 -3.55
N HIS A 337 17.63 -16.76 -3.78
CA HIS A 337 17.16 -15.78 -2.81
C HIS A 337 16.88 -16.37 -1.42
N GLN A 338 16.33 -17.59 -1.33
CA GLN A 338 16.02 -18.23 -0.05
C GLN A 338 17.26 -18.57 0.80
N GLN A 339 18.44 -18.66 0.19
CA GLN A 339 19.68 -18.94 0.93
C GLN A 339 20.07 -17.78 1.84
N TYR A 340 19.58 -16.58 1.55
CA TYR A 340 19.89 -15.35 2.30
C TYR A 340 18.82 -14.99 3.35
N ALA A 341 17.77 -15.81 3.51
CA ALA A 341 16.61 -15.50 4.35
C ALA A 341 16.95 -15.25 5.83
N THR A 342 18.03 -15.84 6.34
CA THR A 342 18.45 -15.69 7.74
C THR A 342 19.67 -14.80 7.94
N GLU A 343 20.38 -14.48 6.87
CA GLU A 343 21.71 -13.82 6.95
C GLU A 343 21.66 -12.38 6.41
N ASP A 344 20.92 -12.16 5.33
CA ASP A 344 20.88 -10.87 4.61
C ASP A 344 19.53 -10.67 3.94
N GLU A 345 18.60 -10.07 4.67
CA GLU A 345 17.24 -9.78 4.18
C GLU A 345 17.25 -8.83 2.98
N MET A 346 18.20 -7.88 2.92
CA MET A 346 18.31 -6.95 1.79
C MET A 346 18.70 -7.73 0.52
N LYS A 347 19.72 -8.59 0.58
CA LYS A 347 20.15 -9.43 -0.55
C LYS A 347 19.04 -10.42 -0.94
N ARG A 348 18.35 -11.01 0.03
CA ARG A 348 17.18 -11.85 -0.21
C ARG A 348 16.12 -11.12 -1.00
N GLY A 349 15.78 -9.92 -0.57
CA GLY A 349 14.77 -9.07 -1.22
C GLY A 349 15.15 -8.73 -2.66
N ILE A 350 16.37 -8.22 -2.88
CA ILE A 350 16.88 -7.92 -4.22
C ILE A 350 16.79 -9.15 -5.13
N TYR A 351 17.27 -10.31 -4.68
CA TYR A 351 17.28 -11.52 -5.50
C TYR A 351 15.88 -12.07 -5.76
N LEU A 352 14.98 -12.02 -4.78
CA LEU A 352 13.58 -12.42 -4.96
C LEU A 352 12.87 -11.53 -6.00
N ARG A 353 13.04 -10.23 -5.90
CA ARG A 353 12.50 -9.25 -6.85
C ARG A 353 13.00 -9.53 -8.29
N GLU A 354 14.31 -9.65 -8.48
CA GLU A 354 14.90 -9.88 -9.80
C GLU A 354 14.51 -11.26 -10.35
N TYR A 355 14.41 -12.28 -9.49
CA TYR A 355 13.90 -13.60 -9.88
C TYR A 355 12.48 -13.55 -10.41
N LEU A 356 11.58 -12.87 -9.68
CA LEU A 356 10.18 -12.72 -10.08
C LEU A 356 10.05 -11.89 -11.36
N ALA A 357 10.86 -10.83 -11.50
CA ALA A 357 10.89 -10.00 -12.70
C ALA A 357 11.29 -10.82 -13.94
N LEU A 358 12.38 -11.57 -13.87
CA LEU A 358 12.84 -12.41 -14.98
C LEU A 358 11.84 -13.52 -15.32
N ARG A 359 11.26 -14.18 -14.29
CA ARG A 359 10.24 -15.20 -14.51
C ARG A 359 9.01 -14.63 -15.22
N ARG A 360 8.54 -13.46 -14.81
CA ARG A 360 7.34 -12.83 -15.36
C ARG A 360 7.57 -12.33 -16.78
N ILE A 361 8.68 -11.64 -17.02
CA ILE A 361 8.92 -10.95 -18.30
C ILE A 361 9.43 -11.91 -19.38
N ILE A 362 10.36 -12.79 -19.02
CA ILE A 362 11.05 -13.66 -19.99
C ILE A 362 10.29 -14.97 -20.19
N GLN A 363 9.79 -15.57 -19.11
CA GLN A 363 9.11 -16.88 -19.18
C GLN A 363 7.58 -16.79 -19.28
N GLY A 364 7.00 -15.61 -19.11
CA GLY A 364 5.55 -15.41 -19.13
C GLY A 364 4.78 -16.13 -17.99
N LYS A 365 5.47 -16.40 -16.87
CA LYS A 365 4.94 -17.20 -15.74
C LYS A 365 4.66 -16.34 -14.52
#